data_af988278d397b9a575013746f1d1f37c
#
_entry.id   af988278d397b9a575013746f1d1f37c
#
_cell.length_a   1.000
_cell.length_b   1.000
_cell.length_c   1.000
_cell.angle_alpha   90.00
_cell.angle_beta   90.00
_cell.angle_gamma   90.00
#
_symmetry.space_group_name_H-M   'P 1'
#
loop_
_entity.id
_entity.type
_entity.pdbx_description
1 polymer ?
#
loop_
_entity_poly.entity_id
_entity_poly.type
_entity_poly.pdbx_seq_one_letter_code
_entity_poly.pdbx_strand_id
1 'polypeptide(L)'
;MKGSKILLFTLIALATLSGLSVSAKKKQVVEPSYAWTVKEPLGLHFTSTIDTLHCNFFATVVPTLVSPVYITTGNFAAPGISGIFFERKPQSQFFFADGLSNWLPSTDKHRFYNTRIPMTIVSYNWGGTRDTGQDRIKALFSGNVNRQIELGGEIDYLYSKGSYNYQANKNFIWKLFGSYIGDRYEAQTFFANYNYTGKENGGITDDRYLTDPAEVQGGVL
;
A
#
# COMPACT_ATOMS: atom_id res chain seq x y z
N MET A 1 25.68 16.01 -13.66
CA MET A 1 25.71 14.54 -13.52
C MET A 1 24.42 13.87 -13.00
N LYS A 2 23.39 14.60 -12.56
CA LYS A 2 22.10 14.02 -12.13
C LYS A 2 21.13 13.69 -13.29
N GLY A 3 21.18 14.40 -14.42
CA GLY A 3 20.26 14.19 -15.54
C GLY A 3 20.50 12.92 -16.36
N SER A 4 21.74 12.44 -16.43
CA SER A 4 22.11 11.25 -17.23
C SER A 4 21.57 9.95 -16.64
N LYS A 5 21.42 9.85 -15.32
CA LYS A 5 20.88 8.65 -14.65
C LYS A 5 19.37 8.51 -14.82
N ILE A 6 18.66 9.63 -14.84
CA ILE A 6 17.21 9.63 -15.07
C ILE A 6 16.90 9.21 -16.50
N LEU A 7 17.69 9.68 -17.47
CA LEU A 7 17.55 9.31 -18.88
C LEU A 7 17.82 7.82 -19.12
N LEU A 8 18.76 7.23 -18.38
CA LEU A 8 19.07 5.80 -18.46
C LEU A 8 17.91 4.95 -17.89
N PHE A 9 17.31 5.36 -16.79
CA PHE A 9 16.15 4.66 -16.21
C PHE A 9 14.91 4.74 -17.11
N THR A 10 14.65 5.88 -17.73
CA THR A 10 13.54 6.02 -18.68
C THR A 10 13.77 5.22 -19.95
N LEU A 11 15.02 5.10 -20.43
CA LEU A 11 15.36 4.30 -21.59
C LEU A 11 15.22 2.79 -21.34
N ILE A 12 15.60 2.33 -20.13
CA ILE A 12 15.43 0.93 -19.72
C ILE A 12 13.94 0.60 -19.56
N ALA A 13 13.15 1.50 -18.97
CA ALA A 13 11.70 1.31 -18.85
C ALA A 13 11.00 1.28 -20.22
N LEU A 14 11.45 2.09 -21.18
CA LEU A 14 10.89 2.11 -22.53
C LEU A 14 11.30 0.87 -23.35
N ALA A 15 12.52 0.35 -23.17
CA ALA A 15 13.00 -0.84 -23.84
C ALA A 15 12.29 -2.13 -23.36
N THR A 16 11.82 -2.17 -22.11
CA THR A 16 11.05 -3.31 -21.60
C THR A 16 9.61 -3.34 -22.12
N LEU A 17 9.04 -2.19 -22.50
CA LEU A 17 7.70 -2.13 -23.09
C LEU A 17 7.63 -2.56 -24.57
N SER A 18 8.73 -2.46 -25.33
CA SER A 18 8.71 -2.72 -26.77
C SER A 18 8.92 -4.20 -27.16
N GLY A 19 9.20 -5.08 -26.18
CA GLY A 19 9.51 -6.50 -26.43
C GLY A 19 8.33 -7.47 -26.37
N LEU A 20 7.11 -7.02 -26.09
CA LEU A 20 5.95 -7.92 -25.93
C LEU A 20 5.13 -8.03 -27.21
N SER A 21 5.70 -8.66 -28.25
CA SER A 21 4.90 -9.12 -29.39
C SER A 21 4.08 -10.35 -28.99
N VAL A 22 2.79 -10.16 -28.80
CA VAL A 22 1.84 -11.24 -28.54
C VAL A 22 1.59 -12.01 -29.83
N SER A 23 2.20 -13.16 -29.97
CA SER A 23 1.86 -14.13 -31.02
C SER A 23 0.66 -14.95 -30.56
N ALA A 24 -0.48 -14.75 -31.21
CA ALA A 24 -1.70 -15.54 -30.98
C ALA A 24 -1.51 -16.97 -31.51
N LYS A 25 -1.34 -17.94 -30.66
CA LYS A 25 -1.33 -19.37 -30.98
C LYS A 25 -2.39 -20.15 -30.21
N LYS A 26 -3.20 -20.90 -31.00
CA LYS A 26 -4.07 -22.06 -30.68
C LYS A 26 -4.65 -22.20 -29.25
N LYS A 27 -5.97 -22.31 -29.20
CA LYS A 27 -6.81 -22.62 -28.03
C LYS A 27 -6.28 -23.83 -27.23
N GLN A 28 -5.33 -23.61 -26.33
CA GLN A 28 -4.99 -24.57 -25.28
C GLN A 28 -5.99 -24.37 -24.13
N VAL A 29 -6.39 -25.46 -23.48
CA VAL A 29 -7.09 -25.40 -22.19
C VAL A 29 -6.18 -24.63 -21.25
N VAL A 30 -6.63 -23.51 -20.81
CA VAL A 30 -5.79 -22.54 -20.17
C VAL A 30 -6.16 -22.52 -18.72
N GLU A 31 -5.16 -22.81 -17.90
CA GLU A 31 -5.26 -22.68 -16.46
C GLU A 31 -5.69 -21.28 -16.07
N PRO A 32 -6.64 -21.14 -15.15
CA PRO A 32 -7.09 -19.83 -14.71
C PRO A 32 -5.95 -19.07 -14.02
N SER A 33 -5.89 -17.76 -14.23
CA SER A 33 -5.00 -16.92 -13.45
C SER A 33 -5.39 -16.96 -11.98
N TYR A 34 -4.41 -17.01 -11.09
CA TYR A 34 -4.63 -17.07 -9.65
C TYR A 34 -3.64 -16.18 -8.90
N ALA A 35 -4.00 -15.83 -7.69
CA ALA A 35 -3.11 -15.18 -6.74
C ALA A 35 -2.79 -16.13 -5.59
N TRP A 36 -1.68 -15.90 -4.90
CA TRP A 36 -1.31 -16.68 -3.75
C TRP A 36 -0.54 -15.84 -2.73
N THR A 37 -0.60 -16.28 -1.48
CA THR A 37 0.11 -15.67 -0.36
C THR A 37 0.94 -16.72 0.35
N VAL A 38 2.01 -16.27 1.00
CA VAL A 38 2.89 -17.12 1.81
C VAL A 38 2.60 -16.83 3.27
N LYS A 39 2.31 -17.87 4.05
CA LYS A 39 2.07 -17.73 5.49
C LYS A 39 3.18 -18.34 6.31
N GLU A 40 3.57 -17.63 7.35
CA GLU A 40 4.48 -18.12 8.38
C GLU A 40 3.82 -19.23 9.22
N PRO A 41 4.60 -20.11 9.86
CA PRO A 41 6.08 -20.18 9.86
C PRO A 41 6.65 -21.02 8.73
N LEU A 42 5.86 -21.81 8.03
CA LEU A 42 6.33 -22.87 7.12
C LEU A 42 6.38 -22.43 5.65
N GLY A 43 6.04 -21.19 5.34
CA GLY A 43 5.99 -20.72 3.97
C GLY A 43 4.91 -21.39 3.12
N LEU A 44 3.79 -21.78 3.73
CA LEU A 44 2.70 -22.45 3.03
C LEU A 44 2.03 -21.50 2.03
N HIS A 45 1.80 -22.01 0.82
CA HIS A 45 1.12 -21.29 -0.23
C HIS A 45 -0.39 -21.42 -0.08
N PHE A 46 -1.07 -20.28 0.01
CA PHE A 46 -2.53 -20.20 0.00
C PHE A 46 -2.98 -19.53 -1.29
N THR A 47 -3.54 -20.33 -2.17
CA THR A 47 -4.08 -19.85 -3.45
C THR A 47 -5.42 -19.15 -3.26
N SER A 48 -5.66 -18.12 -4.03
CA SER A 48 -6.92 -17.38 -4.10
C SER A 48 -7.20 -16.95 -5.53
N THR A 49 -8.46 -16.72 -5.84
CA THR A 49 -8.85 -16.13 -7.12
C THR A 49 -8.42 -14.67 -7.20
N ILE A 50 -8.09 -14.21 -8.40
CA ILE A 50 -7.86 -12.78 -8.64
C ILE A 50 -9.22 -12.08 -8.62
N ASP A 51 -9.32 -11.03 -7.81
CA ASP A 51 -10.51 -10.17 -7.80
C ASP A 51 -10.50 -9.29 -9.06
N THR A 52 -11.31 -9.65 -10.03
CA THR A 52 -11.48 -8.90 -11.27
C THR A 52 -12.71 -7.98 -11.25
N LEU A 53 -13.59 -8.18 -10.29
CA LEU A 53 -14.82 -7.40 -10.16
C LEU A 53 -14.63 -6.12 -9.36
N HIS A 54 -13.60 -6.09 -8.50
CA HIS A 54 -13.28 -4.94 -7.63
C HIS A 54 -14.50 -4.41 -6.86
N CYS A 55 -15.36 -5.32 -6.38
CA CYS A 55 -16.59 -4.93 -5.68
C CYS A 55 -16.33 -4.11 -4.42
N ASN A 56 -15.16 -4.25 -3.83
CA ASN A 56 -14.74 -3.52 -2.63
C ASN A 56 -13.89 -2.27 -2.92
N PHE A 57 -14.08 -1.62 -4.06
CA PHE A 57 -13.30 -0.45 -4.48
C PHE A 57 -13.38 0.72 -3.49
N PHE A 58 -14.47 0.80 -2.71
CA PHE A 58 -14.69 1.81 -1.67
C PHE A 58 -13.93 1.53 -0.36
N ALA A 59 -13.44 0.30 -0.15
CA ALA A 59 -12.71 -0.08 1.05
C ALA A 59 -11.25 0.41 0.99
N THR A 60 -11.05 1.71 1.18
CA THR A 60 -9.77 2.39 0.99
C THR A 60 -8.97 2.53 2.29
N VAL A 61 -9.65 2.45 3.43
CA VAL A 61 -9.05 2.61 4.76
C VAL A 61 -8.52 1.28 5.24
N VAL A 62 -7.22 1.06 5.11
CA VAL A 62 -6.57 -0.20 5.47
C VAL A 62 -6.83 -0.63 6.92
N PRO A 63 -6.75 0.24 7.94
CA PRO A 63 -6.99 -0.18 9.32
C PRO A 63 -8.41 -0.70 9.57
N THR A 64 -9.42 -0.14 8.92
CA THR A 64 -10.83 -0.57 9.12
C THR A 64 -11.12 -1.93 8.48
N LEU A 65 -10.27 -2.39 7.57
CA LEU A 65 -10.34 -3.76 7.03
C LEU A 65 -9.83 -4.80 8.02
N VAL A 66 -9.10 -4.36 9.05
CA VAL A 66 -8.50 -5.24 10.08
C VAL A 66 -9.35 -5.25 11.33
N SER A 67 -9.87 -4.11 11.75
CA SER A 67 -10.68 -3.96 12.95
C SER A 67 -11.85 -3.02 12.70
N PRO A 68 -13.07 -3.35 13.14
CA PRO A 68 -14.22 -2.48 13.03
C PRO A 68 -14.11 -1.24 13.94
N VAL A 69 -13.31 -1.32 14.99
CA VAL A 69 -13.08 -0.22 15.92
C VAL A 69 -11.60 0.11 15.94
N TYR A 70 -11.19 1.05 15.11
CA TYR A 70 -9.81 1.48 15.01
C TYR A 70 -9.65 2.92 15.47
N ILE A 71 -8.79 3.15 16.45
CA ILE A 71 -8.53 4.46 17.07
C ILE A 71 -7.24 5.01 16.46
N THR A 72 -7.31 6.20 15.89
CA THR A 72 -6.16 6.89 15.25
C THR A 72 -5.92 8.24 15.89
N THR A 73 -4.76 8.83 15.64
CA THR A 73 -4.40 10.19 16.09
C THR A 73 -5.07 11.30 15.27
N GLY A 74 -5.85 10.96 14.26
CA GLY A 74 -6.72 11.95 13.63
C GLY A 74 -6.96 11.78 12.12
N ASN A 75 -5.94 11.74 11.28
CA ASN A 75 -6.12 11.70 9.83
C ASN A 75 -5.90 10.29 9.22
N PHE A 76 -6.12 10.18 7.92
CA PHE A 76 -6.29 8.92 7.22
C PHE A 76 -5.10 7.95 7.32
N ALA A 77 -3.87 8.45 7.29
CA ALA A 77 -2.66 7.64 7.43
C ALA A 77 -2.00 7.76 8.81
N ALA A 78 -2.76 8.22 9.80
CA ALA A 78 -2.25 8.40 11.14
C ALA A 78 -1.95 7.05 11.81
N PRO A 79 -0.99 7.02 12.74
CA PRO A 79 -0.78 5.89 13.62
C PRO A 79 -2.05 5.56 14.40
N GLY A 80 -2.26 4.29 14.69
CA GLY A 80 -3.44 3.92 15.46
C GLY A 80 -3.39 2.47 15.96
N ILE A 81 -4.34 2.15 16.81
CA ILE A 81 -4.48 0.84 17.44
C ILE A 81 -5.93 0.37 17.39
N SER A 82 -6.16 -0.94 17.49
CA SER A 82 -7.52 -1.45 17.68
C SER A 82 -8.08 -1.00 19.04
N GLY A 83 -9.32 -0.54 19.05
CA GLY A 83 -10.08 -0.27 20.26
C GLY A 83 -10.45 -1.54 21.01
N ILE A 84 -10.45 -2.68 20.36
CA ILE A 84 -10.75 -3.98 20.94
C ILE A 84 -9.47 -4.56 21.54
N PHE A 85 -9.47 -4.77 22.86
CA PHE A 85 -8.29 -5.22 23.60
C PHE A 85 -7.70 -6.53 23.05
N PHE A 86 -8.52 -7.51 22.75
CA PHE A 86 -8.07 -8.84 22.29
C PHE A 86 -7.49 -8.84 20.88
N GLU A 87 -7.71 -7.80 20.09
CA GLU A 87 -7.12 -7.65 18.76
C GLU A 87 -5.75 -6.96 18.80
N ARG A 88 -5.38 -6.39 19.94
CA ARG A 88 -4.12 -5.70 20.11
C ARG A 88 -2.98 -6.71 20.11
N LYS A 89 -2.03 -6.51 19.22
CA LYS A 89 -0.78 -7.30 19.21
C LYS A 89 0.10 -6.91 20.40
N PRO A 90 0.89 -7.84 20.96
CA PRO A 90 1.92 -7.49 21.94
C PRO A 90 2.88 -6.45 21.34
N GLN A 91 3.41 -5.57 22.19
CA GLN A 91 4.39 -4.58 21.77
C GLN A 91 5.60 -5.27 21.13
N SER A 92 6.02 -4.72 20.00
CA SER A 92 7.25 -5.15 19.33
C SER A 92 8.49 -4.55 20.01
N GLN A 93 9.67 -5.04 19.67
CA GLN A 93 10.92 -4.43 20.11
C GLN A 93 11.06 -2.98 19.60
N PHE A 94 10.41 -2.67 18.49
CA PHE A 94 10.39 -1.33 17.90
C PHE A 94 8.97 -0.74 18.00
N PHE A 95 8.54 -0.48 19.24
CA PHE A 95 7.18 -0.05 19.56
C PHE A 95 6.76 1.25 18.87
N PHE A 96 7.68 2.11 18.48
CA PHE A 96 7.38 3.35 17.74
C PHE A 96 6.68 3.12 16.40
N ALA A 97 6.90 1.97 15.78
CA ALA A 97 6.27 1.61 14.52
C ALA A 97 4.98 0.81 14.70
N ASP A 98 4.64 0.38 15.91
CA ASP A 98 3.47 -0.48 16.18
C ASP A 98 2.17 0.19 15.73
N GLY A 99 2.03 1.50 15.95
CA GLY A 99 0.89 2.27 15.47
C GLY A 99 0.73 2.33 13.95
N LEU A 100 1.81 2.07 13.21
CA LEU A 100 1.84 2.04 11.75
C LEU A 100 1.80 0.61 11.18
N SER A 101 1.75 -0.41 12.03
CA SER A 101 1.87 -1.83 11.64
C SER A 101 0.88 -2.27 10.56
N ASN A 102 -0.29 -1.66 10.50
CA ASN A 102 -1.30 -1.96 9.47
C ASN A 102 -0.98 -1.33 8.10
N TRP A 103 -0.14 -0.30 8.07
CA TRP A 103 0.31 0.36 6.85
C TRP A 103 1.63 -0.19 6.33
N LEU A 104 2.39 -0.88 7.19
CA LEU A 104 3.68 -1.44 6.82
C LEU A 104 3.48 -2.63 5.86
N PRO A 105 4.30 -2.69 4.80
CA PRO A 105 4.32 -3.85 3.93
C PRO A 105 4.85 -5.07 4.71
N SER A 106 4.15 -6.18 4.59
CA SER A 106 4.50 -7.43 5.25
C SER A 106 4.41 -8.57 4.25
N THR A 107 5.25 -9.58 4.38
CA THR A 107 5.32 -10.73 3.48
C THR A 107 4.06 -11.58 3.53
N ASP A 108 3.46 -11.72 4.71
CA ASP A 108 2.23 -12.48 4.93
C ASP A 108 0.99 -11.85 4.27
N LYS A 109 1.03 -10.52 4.07
CA LYS A 109 -0.04 -9.75 3.41
C LYS A 109 0.21 -9.56 1.92
N HIS A 110 1.43 -9.84 1.45
CA HIS A 110 1.76 -9.67 0.04
C HIS A 110 1.13 -10.79 -0.79
N ARG A 111 0.56 -10.40 -1.93
CA ARG A 111 0.02 -11.35 -2.92
C ARG A 111 0.95 -11.43 -4.11
N PHE A 112 1.33 -12.63 -4.45
CA PHE A 112 1.95 -12.97 -5.72
C PHE A 112 0.87 -13.37 -6.72
N TYR A 113 1.14 -13.21 -8.00
CA TYR A 113 0.16 -13.45 -9.05
C TYR A 113 0.73 -14.37 -10.11
N ASN A 114 -0.04 -15.33 -10.54
CA ASN A 114 0.27 -16.11 -11.75
C ASN A 114 -0.77 -15.76 -12.80
N THR A 115 -0.39 -14.90 -13.73
CA THR A 115 -1.30 -14.32 -14.72
C THR A 115 -0.91 -14.74 -16.12
N ARG A 116 -1.90 -15.07 -16.95
CA ARG A 116 -1.67 -15.39 -18.38
C ARG A 116 -1.31 -14.18 -19.21
N ILE A 117 -1.84 -13.05 -18.85
CA ILE A 117 -1.69 -11.77 -19.53
C ILE A 117 -1.19 -10.80 -18.45
N PRO A 118 -0.23 -9.94 -18.75
CA PRO A 118 0.20 -8.92 -17.82
C PRO A 118 -1.00 -8.13 -17.29
N MET A 119 -1.02 -7.92 -15.99
CA MET A 119 -2.12 -7.27 -15.28
C MET A 119 -1.62 -5.95 -14.70
N THR A 120 -2.42 -4.91 -14.89
CA THR A 120 -2.19 -3.60 -14.25
C THR A 120 -3.48 -3.19 -13.54
N ILE A 121 -3.37 -2.85 -12.27
CA ILE A 121 -4.48 -2.31 -11.48
C ILE A 121 -4.05 -0.95 -10.97
N VAL A 122 -4.80 0.08 -11.32
CA VAL A 122 -4.60 1.44 -10.81
C VAL A 122 -5.86 1.86 -10.09
N SER A 123 -5.70 2.32 -8.86
CA SER A 123 -6.79 2.90 -8.08
C SER A 123 -6.40 4.30 -7.61
N TYR A 124 -7.33 5.22 -7.73
CA TYR A 124 -7.22 6.56 -7.21
C TYR A 124 -8.42 6.87 -6.33
N ASN A 125 -8.15 7.28 -5.12
CA ASN A 125 -9.15 7.62 -4.14
C ASN A 125 -8.91 9.06 -3.69
N TRP A 126 -9.94 9.86 -3.82
CA TRP A 126 -9.94 11.24 -3.41
C TRP A 126 -11.05 11.48 -2.40
N GLY A 127 -10.79 12.27 -1.38
CA GLY A 127 -11.77 12.61 -0.36
C GLY A 127 -11.40 13.87 0.42
N GLY A 128 -12.33 14.29 1.28
CA GLY A 128 -12.15 15.47 2.10
C GLY A 128 -12.53 16.78 1.40
N THR A 129 -12.28 17.89 2.09
CA THR A 129 -12.49 19.24 1.61
C THR A 129 -11.15 19.83 1.15
N ARG A 130 -11.16 21.11 0.71
CA ARG A 130 -9.92 21.83 0.36
C ARG A 130 -8.91 21.85 1.51
N ASP A 131 -9.40 21.93 2.75
CA ASP A 131 -8.58 22.07 3.94
C ASP A 131 -8.22 20.71 4.57
N THR A 132 -9.05 19.68 4.35
CA THR A 132 -8.87 18.32 4.87
C THR A 132 -8.71 17.29 3.75
N GLY A 133 -8.07 17.68 2.65
CA GLY A 133 -7.92 16.83 1.46
C GLY A 133 -7.14 15.55 1.76
N GLN A 134 -7.62 14.46 1.19
CA GLN A 134 -7.01 13.14 1.31
C GLN A 134 -6.92 12.51 -0.07
N ASP A 135 -5.73 12.13 -0.47
CA ASP A 135 -5.45 11.54 -1.78
C ASP A 135 -4.69 10.24 -1.61
N ARG A 136 -5.12 9.20 -2.30
CA ARG A 136 -4.38 7.95 -2.39
C ARG A 136 -4.35 7.46 -3.82
N ILE A 137 -3.17 7.20 -4.33
CA ILE A 137 -2.95 6.52 -5.60
C ILE A 137 -2.22 5.21 -5.35
N LYS A 138 -2.76 4.13 -5.86
CA LYS A 138 -2.15 2.83 -5.80
C LYS A 138 -2.09 2.24 -7.20
N ALA A 139 -0.91 1.77 -7.60
CA ALA A 139 -0.69 1.10 -8.87
C ALA A 139 0.03 -0.22 -8.62
N LEU A 140 -0.51 -1.30 -9.16
CA LEU A 140 0.05 -2.64 -9.16
C LEU A 140 0.25 -3.09 -10.58
N PHE A 141 1.43 -3.59 -10.87
CA PHE A 141 1.74 -4.30 -12.11
C PHE A 141 2.24 -5.70 -11.78
N SER A 142 1.75 -6.70 -12.48
CA SER A 142 2.25 -8.06 -12.40
C SER A 142 2.18 -8.72 -13.77
N GLY A 143 3.22 -9.45 -14.13
CA GLY A 143 3.28 -10.18 -15.39
C GLY A 143 4.19 -11.39 -15.30
N ASN A 144 3.80 -12.44 -15.99
CA ASN A 144 4.60 -13.63 -16.12
C ASN A 144 5.52 -13.51 -17.33
N VAL A 145 6.83 -13.66 -17.11
CA VAL A 145 7.84 -13.74 -18.18
C VAL A 145 7.69 -15.08 -18.92
N ASN A 146 7.45 -16.14 -18.15
CA ASN A 146 7.12 -17.46 -18.65
C ASN A 146 6.16 -18.16 -17.68
N ARG A 147 5.89 -19.47 -17.87
CA ARG A 147 4.99 -20.22 -16.98
C ARG A 147 5.48 -20.35 -15.53
N GLN A 148 6.77 -20.16 -15.30
CA GLN A 148 7.43 -20.40 -14.02
C GLN A 148 7.84 -19.10 -13.34
N ILE A 149 8.07 -18.02 -14.09
CA ILE A 149 8.62 -16.77 -13.56
C ILE A 149 7.58 -15.67 -13.65
N GLU A 150 7.27 -15.10 -12.50
CA GLU A 150 6.48 -13.88 -12.33
C GLU A 150 7.39 -12.74 -11.89
N LEU A 151 7.13 -11.54 -12.37
CA LEU A 151 7.72 -10.30 -11.91
C LEU A 151 6.65 -9.23 -11.79
N GLY A 152 6.74 -8.44 -10.73
CA GLY A 152 5.78 -7.38 -10.50
C GLY A 152 6.31 -6.24 -9.64
N GLY A 153 5.51 -5.19 -9.58
CA GLY A 153 5.79 -4.03 -8.76
C GLY A 153 4.50 -3.34 -8.30
N GLU A 154 4.58 -2.70 -7.16
CA GLU A 154 3.47 -1.94 -6.59
C GLU A 154 3.97 -0.61 -6.07
N ILE A 155 3.19 0.43 -6.30
CA ILE A 155 3.39 1.77 -5.74
C ILE A 155 2.11 2.15 -5.01
N ASP A 156 2.23 2.64 -3.78
CA ASP A 156 1.13 3.15 -2.98
C ASP A 156 1.56 4.49 -2.38
N TYR A 157 0.96 5.55 -2.86
CA TYR A 157 1.18 6.90 -2.37
C TYR A 157 -0.10 7.42 -1.73
N LEU A 158 0.03 7.88 -0.50
CA LEU A 158 -1.06 8.45 0.25
C LEU A 158 -0.62 9.77 0.87
N TYR A 159 -1.44 10.78 0.71
CA TYR A 159 -1.32 12.06 1.37
C TYR A 159 -2.64 12.40 2.07
N SER A 160 -2.57 12.87 3.30
CA SER A 160 -3.74 13.22 4.08
C SER A 160 -3.45 14.45 4.94
N LYS A 161 -4.30 15.46 4.81
CA LYS A 161 -4.34 16.59 5.75
C LYS A 161 -5.30 16.25 6.88
N GLY A 162 -4.93 16.62 8.10
CA GLY A 162 -5.83 16.56 9.26
C GLY A 162 -6.71 17.79 9.39
N SER A 163 -7.61 17.74 10.37
CA SER A 163 -8.51 18.86 10.69
C SER A 163 -7.82 20.01 11.42
N TYR A 164 -6.66 19.75 12.00
CA TYR A 164 -5.89 20.75 12.73
C TYR A 164 -4.76 21.33 11.89
N ASN A 165 -4.39 22.58 12.19
CA ASN A 165 -3.27 23.23 11.53
C ASN A 165 -1.99 22.41 11.65
N TYR A 166 -1.21 22.35 10.58
CA TYR A 166 0.05 21.60 10.45
C TYR A 166 -0.10 20.07 10.50
N GLN A 167 -1.27 19.53 10.81
CA GLN A 167 -1.48 18.07 10.80
C GLN A 167 -1.53 17.56 9.37
N ALA A 168 -0.54 16.75 9.00
CA ALA A 168 -0.50 16.13 7.68
C ALA A 168 0.35 14.85 7.71
N ASN A 169 -0.14 13.81 7.06
CA ASN A 169 0.58 12.56 6.92
C ASN A 169 0.81 12.25 5.44
N LYS A 170 2.00 11.77 5.16
CA LYS A 170 2.41 11.31 3.85
C LYS A 170 2.98 9.91 3.98
N ASN A 171 2.46 8.99 3.21
CA ASN A 171 2.93 7.62 3.14
C ASN A 171 3.30 7.28 1.70
N PHE A 172 4.52 6.79 1.47
CA PHE A 172 4.98 6.34 0.18
C PHE A 172 5.61 4.96 0.29
N ILE A 173 4.99 4.01 -0.35
CA ILE A 173 5.44 2.62 -0.39
C ILE A 173 5.70 2.25 -1.84
N TRP A 174 6.83 1.62 -2.08
CA TRP A 174 7.04 0.91 -3.33
C TRP A 174 7.58 -0.48 -3.05
N LYS A 175 7.14 -1.43 -3.86
CA LYS A 175 7.47 -2.84 -3.73
C LYS A 175 7.90 -3.39 -5.08
N LEU A 176 8.87 -4.28 -5.04
CA LEU A 176 9.23 -5.15 -6.15
C LEU A 176 9.10 -6.58 -5.66
N PHE A 177 8.54 -7.43 -6.48
CA PHE A 177 8.37 -8.82 -6.14
C PHE A 177 8.53 -9.71 -7.36
N GLY A 178 8.87 -10.96 -7.11
CA GLY A 178 8.96 -11.95 -8.13
C GLY A 178 8.85 -13.35 -7.55
N SER A 179 8.40 -14.27 -8.34
CA SER A 179 8.32 -15.67 -7.97
C SER A 179 8.82 -16.58 -9.07
N TYR A 180 9.37 -17.70 -8.67
CA TYR A 180 9.74 -18.82 -9.52
C TYR A 180 9.04 -20.07 -9.00
N ILE A 181 8.22 -20.68 -9.82
CA ILE A 181 7.51 -21.93 -9.51
C ILE A 181 7.95 -22.97 -10.53
N GLY A 182 8.88 -23.82 -10.16
CA GLY A 182 9.39 -24.91 -10.97
C GLY A 182 8.96 -26.27 -10.43
N ASP A 183 9.31 -27.35 -11.15
CA ASP A 183 8.91 -28.72 -10.79
C ASP A 183 9.59 -29.24 -9.50
N ARG A 184 10.75 -28.71 -9.14
CA ARG A 184 11.56 -29.16 -7.99
C ARG A 184 11.85 -28.06 -6.98
N TYR A 185 11.83 -26.81 -7.41
CA TYR A 185 12.18 -25.66 -6.59
C TYR A 185 11.13 -24.58 -6.76
N GLU A 186 10.81 -23.96 -5.66
CA GLU A 186 9.99 -22.76 -5.59
C GLU A 186 10.78 -21.67 -4.88
N ALA A 187 10.78 -20.47 -5.42
CA ALA A 187 11.43 -19.33 -4.83
C ALA A 187 10.55 -18.10 -4.98
N GLN A 188 10.51 -17.29 -3.94
CA GLN A 188 9.83 -16.01 -3.95
C GLN A 188 10.74 -14.93 -3.39
N THR A 189 10.65 -13.75 -3.96
CA THR A 189 11.37 -12.58 -3.51
C THR A 189 10.41 -11.40 -3.36
N PHE A 190 10.65 -10.64 -2.32
CA PHE A 190 9.83 -9.47 -2.01
C PHE A 190 10.75 -8.39 -1.45
N PHE A 191 10.78 -7.25 -2.11
CA PHE A 191 11.49 -6.08 -1.64
C PHE A 191 10.51 -4.92 -1.49
N ALA A 192 10.50 -4.28 -0.35
CA ALA A 192 9.64 -3.14 -0.08
C ALA A 192 10.42 -2.01 0.58
N ASN A 193 10.13 -0.80 0.17
CA ASN A 193 10.58 0.40 0.84
C ASN A 193 9.36 1.19 1.31
N TYR A 194 9.43 1.63 2.55
CA TYR A 194 8.38 2.38 3.22
C TYR A 194 8.92 3.70 3.72
N ASN A 195 8.30 4.78 3.30
CA ASN A 195 8.64 6.13 3.76
C ASN A 195 7.38 6.80 4.32
N TYR A 196 7.41 7.09 5.60
CA TYR A 196 6.34 7.78 6.30
C TYR A 196 6.84 9.12 6.83
N THR A 197 6.05 10.15 6.60
CA THR A 197 6.26 11.47 7.17
C THR A 197 4.98 11.91 7.84
N GLY A 198 5.00 12.01 9.16
CA GLY A 198 3.89 12.52 9.96
C GLY A 198 4.22 13.91 10.48
N LYS A 199 3.25 14.81 10.38
CA LYS A 199 3.25 16.10 11.05
C LYS A 199 2.04 16.15 11.94
N GLU A 200 2.26 16.41 13.19
CA GLU A 200 1.20 16.53 14.18
C GLU A 200 1.05 18.00 14.62
N ASN A 201 -0.17 18.34 15.01
CA ASN A 201 -0.40 19.62 15.67
C ASN A 201 0.23 19.54 17.06
N GLY A 202 1.11 20.48 17.38
CA GLY A 202 1.83 20.51 18.67
C GLY A 202 0.97 20.81 19.90
N GLY A 203 -0.35 20.89 19.74
CA GLY A 203 -1.28 21.30 20.79
C GLY A 203 -1.51 22.80 20.84
N ILE A 204 -2.22 23.25 21.86
CA ILE A 204 -2.51 24.66 22.10
C ILE A 204 -1.36 25.31 22.90
N THR A 205 -1.03 26.53 22.55
CA THR A 205 0.06 27.29 23.20
C THR A 205 -0.39 28.04 24.43
N ASP A 206 -1.70 28.27 24.61
CA ASP A 206 -2.28 29.05 25.70
C ASP A 206 -3.64 28.44 26.10
N ASP A 207 -3.85 28.22 27.38
CA ASP A 207 -5.08 27.67 27.95
C ASP A 207 -6.31 28.55 27.71
N ARG A 208 -6.11 29.83 27.37
CA ARG A 208 -7.23 30.74 27.03
C ARG A 208 -8.00 30.28 25.79
N TYR A 209 -7.39 29.52 24.89
CA TYR A 209 -8.10 28.92 23.75
C TYR A 209 -9.21 27.96 24.18
N LEU A 210 -9.11 27.37 25.38
CA LEU A 210 -10.12 26.51 25.95
C LEU A 210 -11.10 27.25 26.89
N THR A 211 -10.55 28.20 27.68
CA THR A 211 -11.34 28.88 28.74
C THR A 211 -12.16 30.04 28.19
N ASP A 212 -11.63 30.75 27.22
CA ASP A 212 -12.29 31.91 26.62
C ASP A 212 -12.01 32.04 25.13
N PRO A 213 -12.55 31.13 24.30
CA PRO A 213 -12.32 31.09 22.87
C PRO A 213 -12.81 32.34 22.12
N ALA A 214 -13.68 33.14 22.73
CA ALA A 214 -14.23 34.36 22.11
C ALA A 214 -13.22 35.53 22.10
N GLU A 215 -12.30 35.58 23.05
CA GLU A 215 -11.27 36.61 23.13
C GLU A 215 -10.10 36.37 22.17
N VAL A 216 -9.94 35.14 21.70
CA VAL A 216 -8.86 34.80 20.78
C VAL A 216 -9.31 35.07 19.36
N GLN A 217 -8.88 36.21 18.83
CA GLN A 217 -9.15 36.57 17.42
C GLN A 217 -8.59 35.49 16.47
N GLY A 218 -9.49 34.89 15.74
CA GLY A 218 -9.14 33.98 14.66
C GLY A 218 -9.78 32.61 14.70
N GLY A 219 -10.28 32.13 15.82
CA GLY A 219 -11.11 30.90 15.91
C GLY A 219 -10.62 29.63 15.23
N VAL A 220 -9.39 29.60 14.79
CA VAL A 220 -8.79 28.46 14.08
C VAL A 220 -7.80 27.80 15.07
N LEU A 221 -8.26 26.69 15.61
CA LEU A 221 -7.41 25.76 16.34
C LEU A 221 -6.47 25.03 15.39
#